data_d7d1a8efba45a5f9d3ebd5ac191bd9b0
#
_entry.id   d7d1a8efba45a5f9d3ebd5ac191bd9b0
#
_cell.length_a   1.000
_cell.length_b   1.000
_cell.length_c   1.000
_cell.angle_alpha   90.00
_cell.angle_beta   90.00
_cell.angle_gamma   90.00
#
_symmetry.space_group_name_H-M   'P 1'
#
loop_
_entity.id
_entity.type
_entity.pdbx_description
1 polymer ?
#
loop_
_entity_poly.entity_id
_entity_poly.type
_entity_poly.pdbx_seq_one_letter_code
_entity_poly.pdbx_strand_id
1 'polypeptide(L)'
;MHNPSPKYDVLISEVGPRDGLQSISDIMSTYAKCRWIDALVEAGLQEIEVGSFVSAKLLPQMAGTAEVVKHACRLQGLRVMALVPNLKGAQLALQNGAHKITLPVSASEAHSLANVRKTHSQMIAELKAVMDHVRAHNEQATYPVSVEVGLSTAFGCTLQGHVPEDDVIRLAHACAEAGVDEVGLSDTTGMANPAQVKRLFTRLQQELGKHAGAAHMHNTRGLGLANCLAAWEAGVRTFDSSMAGLGGCPYAPGASGNVVTEDLVFMFEAMGVSTGVSLDGLMAARAVLREGLPKAPLYGMVAEAGLPKDFSPPYA
;
A
#
# COMPACT_ATOMS: atom_id res chain seq x y z
N MET A 1 1.20 23.57 -17.97
CA MET A 1 -0.20 23.25 -17.63
C MET A 1 -0.26 23.18 -16.11
N HIS A 2 -1.09 24.01 -15.46
CA HIS A 2 -1.28 23.94 -14.01
C HIS A 2 -1.92 22.58 -13.71
N ASN A 3 -1.17 21.73 -13.02
CA ASN A 3 -1.76 20.54 -12.38
C ASN A 3 -2.74 21.10 -11.34
N PRO A 4 -4.05 20.83 -11.41
CA PRO A 4 -4.95 21.28 -10.36
C PRO A 4 -4.43 20.70 -9.03
N SER A 5 -4.41 21.51 -7.98
CA SER A 5 -4.09 21.05 -6.63
C SER A 5 -4.88 19.79 -6.34
N PRO A 6 -4.30 18.78 -5.68
CA PRO A 6 -5.03 17.56 -5.34
C PRO A 6 -6.30 17.94 -4.58
N LYS A 7 -7.41 17.29 -4.91
CA LYS A 7 -8.72 17.54 -4.28
C LYS A 7 -8.81 16.96 -2.85
N TYR A 8 -7.70 16.60 -2.24
CA TYR A 8 -7.62 15.95 -0.93
C TYR A 8 -6.34 16.39 -0.20
N ASP A 9 -6.38 16.32 1.13
CA ASP A 9 -5.23 16.62 2.00
C ASP A 9 -4.33 15.40 2.20
N VAL A 10 -4.93 14.19 2.14
CA VAL A 10 -4.22 12.90 2.23
C VAL A 10 -4.70 11.96 1.13
N LEU A 11 -3.76 11.21 0.57
CA LEU A 11 -4.03 10.14 -0.40
C LEU A 11 -4.23 8.81 0.35
N ILE A 12 -5.37 8.19 0.12
CA ILE A 12 -5.61 6.81 0.54
C ILE A 12 -5.24 5.89 -0.61
N SER A 13 -4.22 5.06 -0.41
CA SER A 13 -3.76 4.04 -1.35
C SER A 13 -4.37 2.70 -0.94
N GLU A 14 -5.28 2.18 -1.75
CA GLU A 14 -5.98 0.92 -1.47
C GLU A 14 -5.14 -0.28 -1.90
N VAL A 15 -4.70 -1.08 -0.94
CA VAL A 15 -3.86 -2.26 -1.21
C VAL A 15 -4.60 -3.59 -1.08
N GLY A 16 -5.88 -3.57 -0.78
CA GLY A 16 -6.72 -4.77 -0.63
C GLY A 16 -6.68 -5.70 -1.84
N PRO A 17 -6.77 -5.22 -3.09
CA PRO A 17 -6.71 -6.08 -4.27
C PRO A 17 -5.36 -6.79 -4.47
N ARG A 18 -4.27 -6.32 -3.85
CA ARG A 18 -2.97 -6.99 -3.84
C ARG A 18 -2.66 -7.60 -2.48
N ASP A 19 -2.36 -6.76 -1.48
CA ASP A 19 -1.85 -7.20 -0.16
C ASP A 19 -2.93 -7.98 0.61
N GLY A 20 -4.15 -7.45 0.58
CA GLY A 20 -5.31 -8.09 1.17
C GLY A 20 -5.55 -9.48 0.60
N LEU A 21 -5.70 -9.58 -0.72
CA LEU A 21 -6.00 -10.85 -1.40
C LEU A 21 -4.85 -11.85 -1.35
N GLN A 22 -3.60 -11.39 -1.40
CA GLN A 22 -2.45 -12.30 -1.37
C GLN A 22 -2.32 -13.06 -0.05
N SER A 23 -2.85 -12.50 1.03
CA SER A 23 -2.69 -13.01 2.40
C SER A 23 -3.83 -13.93 2.85
N ILE A 24 -4.83 -14.17 2.01
CA ILE A 24 -5.97 -15.08 2.28
C ILE A 24 -5.88 -16.34 1.42
N SER A 25 -6.55 -17.41 1.86
CA SER A 25 -6.59 -18.67 1.12
C SER A 25 -7.55 -18.65 -0.07
N ASP A 26 -8.58 -17.81 -0.01
CA ASP A 26 -9.61 -17.73 -1.02
C ASP A 26 -9.07 -17.06 -2.29
N ILE A 27 -9.46 -17.57 -3.45
CA ILE A 27 -9.05 -17.04 -4.76
C ILE A 27 -10.23 -16.28 -5.37
N MET A 28 -10.10 -14.96 -5.45
CA MET A 28 -11.06 -14.13 -6.17
C MET A 28 -10.80 -14.21 -7.68
N SER A 29 -11.86 -14.41 -8.47
CA SER A 29 -11.73 -14.43 -9.94
C SER A 29 -11.28 -13.07 -10.48
N THR A 30 -10.61 -13.07 -11.64
CA THR A 30 -10.18 -11.83 -12.32
C THR A 30 -11.37 -10.90 -12.57
N TYR A 31 -12.52 -11.45 -12.97
CA TYR A 31 -13.75 -10.68 -13.17
C TYR A 31 -14.22 -9.98 -11.86
N ALA A 32 -14.25 -10.71 -10.75
CA ALA A 32 -14.65 -10.14 -9.46
C ALA A 32 -13.66 -9.07 -8.98
N LYS A 33 -12.35 -9.24 -9.19
CA LYS A 33 -11.33 -8.22 -8.91
C LYS A 33 -11.59 -6.93 -9.70
N CYS A 34 -11.87 -7.05 -11.01
CA CYS A 34 -12.18 -5.88 -11.84
C CYS A 34 -13.43 -5.15 -11.35
N ARG A 35 -14.53 -5.87 -11.07
CA ARG A 35 -15.75 -5.27 -10.50
C ARG A 35 -15.49 -4.56 -9.17
N TRP A 36 -14.68 -5.15 -8.31
CA TRP A 36 -14.34 -4.53 -7.04
C TRP A 36 -13.51 -3.26 -7.23
N ILE A 37 -12.51 -3.28 -8.12
CA ILE A 37 -11.72 -2.09 -8.47
C ILE A 37 -12.61 -0.99 -9.05
N ASP A 38 -13.56 -1.32 -9.92
CA ASP A 38 -14.53 -0.35 -10.46
C ASP A 38 -15.29 0.35 -9.30
N ALA A 39 -15.81 -0.44 -8.35
CA ALA A 39 -16.54 0.09 -7.20
C ALA A 39 -15.66 0.94 -6.26
N LEU A 40 -14.38 0.58 -6.09
CA LEU A 40 -13.41 1.37 -5.33
C LEU A 40 -13.15 2.74 -5.99
N VAL A 41 -13.04 2.77 -7.31
CA VAL A 41 -12.89 4.04 -8.06
C VAL A 41 -14.16 4.88 -8.00
N GLU A 42 -15.34 4.26 -8.09
CA GLU A 42 -16.62 4.95 -7.90
C GLU A 42 -16.75 5.55 -6.48
N ALA A 43 -16.15 4.92 -5.47
CA ALA A 43 -16.05 5.46 -4.12
C ALA A 43 -15.09 6.64 -3.99
N GLY A 44 -14.28 6.95 -5.00
CA GLY A 44 -13.36 8.10 -5.02
C GLY A 44 -11.89 7.74 -4.78
N LEU A 45 -11.53 6.47 -4.66
CA LEU A 45 -10.13 6.06 -4.52
C LEU A 45 -9.35 6.34 -5.80
N GLN A 46 -8.22 7.03 -5.67
CA GLN A 46 -7.41 7.52 -6.78
C GLN A 46 -6.09 6.77 -6.97
N GLU A 47 -5.69 5.94 -6.01
CA GLU A 47 -4.54 5.04 -6.12
C GLU A 47 -4.93 3.65 -5.60
N ILE A 48 -4.67 2.61 -6.38
CA ILE A 48 -4.98 1.23 -6.02
C ILE A 48 -3.82 0.32 -6.44
N GLU A 49 -3.32 -0.48 -5.50
CA GLU A 49 -2.40 -1.58 -5.81
C GLU A 49 -3.20 -2.81 -6.25
N VAL A 50 -3.35 -2.96 -7.56
CA VAL A 50 -4.32 -3.87 -8.16
C VAL A 50 -3.86 -5.33 -8.26
N GLY A 51 -2.60 -5.60 -7.97
CA GLY A 51 -2.05 -6.96 -8.02
C GLY A 51 -0.53 -7.01 -7.94
N SER A 52 0.02 -8.21 -8.12
CA SER A 52 1.45 -8.46 -8.05
C SER A 52 1.91 -9.31 -9.24
N PHE A 53 3.07 -8.97 -9.80
CA PHE A 53 3.75 -9.76 -10.84
C PHE A 53 4.68 -10.84 -10.26
N VAL A 54 4.32 -11.36 -9.09
CA VAL A 54 4.88 -12.61 -8.57
C VAL A 54 4.32 -13.80 -9.35
N SER A 55 5.07 -14.88 -9.47
CA SER A 55 4.60 -16.08 -10.18
C SER A 55 3.30 -16.63 -9.57
N ALA A 56 2.27 -16.84 -10.38
CA ALA A 56 1.00 -17.45 -9.97
C ALA A 56 1.16 -18.87 -9.40
N LYS A 57 2.29 -19.56 -9.66
CA LYS A 57 2.63 -20.84 -9.02
C LYS A 57 2.93 -20.66 -7.53
N LEU A 58 3.46 -19.50 -7.13
CA LEU A 58 3.77 -19.17 -5.74
C LEU A 58 2.59 -18.48 -5.06
N LEU A 59 1.89 -17.60 -5.78
CA LEU A 59 0.75 -16.83 -5.31
C LEU A 59 -0.44 -16.96 -6.27
N PRO A 60 -1.23 -18.04 -6.18
CA PRO A 60 -2.39 -18.25 -7.05
C PRO A 60 -3.43 -17.12 -6.97
N GLN A 61 -3.51 -16.45 -5.82
CA GLN A 61 -4.38 -15.29 -5.60
C GLN A 61 -4.06 -14.13 -6.55
N MET A 62 -2.80 -14.03 -7.01
CA MET A 62 -2.34 -13.00 -7.95
C MET A 62 -2.42 -13.43 -9.42
N ALA A 63 -3.01 -14.59 -9.71
CA ALA A 63 -3.29 -14.98 -11.09
C ALA A 63 -4.17 -13.91 -11.78
N GLY A 64 -3.91 -13.63 -13.06
CA GLY A 64 -4.66 -12.64 -13.85
C GLY A 64 -4.25 -11.17 -13.60
N THR A 65 -3.18 -10.88 -12.82
CA THR A 65 -2.72 -9.50 -12.56
C THR A 65 -2.57 -8.68 -13.84
N ALA A 66 -2.04 -9.23 -14.92
CA ALA A 66 -1.88 -8.52 -16.19
C ALA A 66 -3.22 -8.03 -16.78
N GLU A 67 -4.27 -8.85 -16.68
CA GLU A 67 -5.63 -8.50 -17.15
C GLU A 67 -6.26 -7.45 -16.23
N VAL A 68 -6.07 -7.57 -14.92
CA VAL A 68 -6.55 -6.60 -13.92
C VAL A 68 -5.89 -5.24 -14.13
N VAL A 69 -4.56 -5.18 -14.32
CA VAL A 69 -3.82 -3.94 -14.62
C VAL A 69 -4.38 -3.29 -15.88
N LYS A 70 -4.53 -4.04 -16.98
CA LYS A 70 -5.09 -3.51 -18.24
C LYS A 70 -6.53 -3.00 -18.10
N HIS A 71 -7.34 -3.64 -17.27
CA HIS A 71 -8.68 -3.17 -16.96
C HIS A 71 -8.62 -1.85 -16.19
N ALA A 72 -7.87 -1.82 -15.09
CA ALA A 72 -7.74 -0.67 -14.21
C ALA A 72 -7.18 0.56 -14.91
N CYS A 73 -6.22 0.39 -15.83
CA CYS A 73 -5.65 1.49 -16.62
C CYS A 73 -6.65 2.19 -17.57
N ARG A 74 -7.85 1.65 -17.77
CA ARG A 74 -8.92 2.32 -18.53
C ARG A 74 -9.79 3.23 -17.66
N LEU A 75 -9.68 3.12 -16.35
CA LEU A 75 -10.47 3.90 -15.41
C LEU A 75 -9.85 5.31 -15.27
N GLN A 76 -10.64 6.32 -15.55
CA GLN A 76 -10.18 7.70 -15.50
C GLN A 76 -9.87 8.15 -14.08
N GLY A 77 -8.75 8.85 -13.89
CA GLY A 77 -8.35 9.38 -12.61
C GLY A 77 -7.66 8.37 -11.67
N LEU A 78 -7.61 7.09 -12.03
CA LEU A 78 -6.96 6.07 -11.22
C LEU A 78 -5.46 6.00 -11.52
N ARG A 79 -4.64 6.07 -10.48
CA ARG A 79 -3.23 5.65 -10.51
C ARG A 79 -3.15 4.16 -10.21
N VAL A 80 -2.85 3.37 -11.22
CA VAL A 80 -2.73 1.91 -11.11
C VAL A 80 -1.34 1.54 -10.62
N MET A 81 -1.28 0.92 -9.46
CA MET A 81 -0.05 0.45 -8.83
C MET A 81 0.02 -1.09 -8.89
N ALA A 82 1.22 -1.63 -9.03
CA ALA A 82 1.45 -3.08 -9.00
C ALA A 82 2.76 -3.42 -8.30
N LEU A 83 2.74 -4.45 -7.44
CA LEU A 83 3.95 -4.96 -6.81
C LEU A 83 4.76 -5.80 -7.78
N VAL A 84 6.08 -5.56 -7.77
CA VAL A 84 7.05 -6.32 -8.57
C VAL A 84 8.17 -6.87 -7.67
N PRO A 85 8.45 -8.18 -7.73
CA PRO A 85 9.46 -8.78 -6.85
C PRO A 85 10.89 -8.64 -7.40
N ASN A 86 11.05 -8.26 -8.66
CA ASN A 86 12.33 -8.22 -9.39
C ASN A 86 12.16 -7.55 -10.76
N LEU A 87 13.28 -7.45 -11.51
CA LEU A 87 13.33 -6.87 -12.86
C LEU A 87 12.31 -7.50 -13.83
N LYS A 88 12.15 -8.82 -13.80
CA LYS A 88 11.17 -9.49 -14.69
C LYS A 88 9.73 -9.06 -14.37
N GLY A 89 9.40 -8.93 -13.09
CA GLY A 89 8.11 -8.39 -12.65
C GLY A 89 7.92 -6.94 -13.10
N ALA A 90 8.95 -6.10 -13.00
CA ALA A 90 8.92 -4.73 -13.47
C ALA A 90 8.66 -4.64 -14.98
N GLN A 91 9.37 -5.43 -15.79
CA GLN A 91 9.13 -5.52 -17.23
C GLN A 91 7.67 -5.85 -17.56
N LEU A 92 7.09 -6.84 -16.86
CA LEU A 92 5.70 -7.21 -17.06
C LEU A 92 4.74 -6.10 -16.64
N ALA A 93 4.99 -5.43 -15.52
CA ALA A 93 4.16 -4.32 -15.06
C ALA A 93 4.12 -3.17 -16.07
N LEU A 94 5.29 -2.76 -16.57
CA LEU A 94 5.42 -1.72 -17.60
C LEU A 94 4.73 -2.11 -18.91
N GLN A 95 4.93 -3.35 -19.39
CA GLN A 95 4.28 -3.87 -20.60
C GLN A 95 2.74 -3.88 -20.51
N ASN A 96 2.20 -3.98 -19.30
CA ASN A 96 0.76 -3.97 -19.07
C ASN A 96 0.18 -2.59 -18.71
N GLY A 97 1.03 -1.54 -18.61
CA GLY A 97 0.62 -0.15 -18.48
C GLY A 97 0.48 0.33 -17.04
N ALA A 98 1.07 -0.34 -16.05
CA ALA A 98 1.07 0.15 -14.66
C ALA A 98 1.65 1.57 -14.58
N HIS A 99 1.01 2.44 -13.78
CA HIS A 99 1.43 3.84 -13.61
C HIS A 99 2.48 4.00 -12.49
N LYS A 100 2.48 3.09 -11.53
CA LYS A 100 3.42 3.04 -10.41
C LYS A 100 3.76 1.58 -10.12
N ILE A 101 5.00 1.29 -9.81
CA ILE A 101 5.41 -0.04 -9.34
C ILE A 101 6.00 0.05 -7.95
N THR A 102 5.74 -0.99 -7.14
CA THR A 102 6.27 -1.11 -5.78
C THR A 102 7.24 -2.27 -5.68
N LEU A 103 8.38 -2.04 -5.06
CA LEU A 103 9.33 -3.09 -4.69
C LEU A 103 9.39 -3.24 -3.17
N PRO A 104 9.19 -4.45 -2.62
CA PRO A 104 9.40 -4.69 -1.21
C PRO A 104 10.90 -4.84 -0.91
N VAL A 105 11.42 -4.03 0.00
CA VAL A 105 12.75 -4.18 0.59
C VAL A 105 12.57 -4.33 2.10
N SER A 106 13.19 -5.34 2.71
CA SER A 106 13.03 -5.57 4.15
C SER A 106 14.12 -4.87 4.94
N ALA A 107 13.75 -4.09 5.96
CA ALA A 107 14.71 -3.48 6.89
C ALA A 107 15.45 -4.55 7.72
N SER A 108 14.79 -5.65 8.05
CA SER A 108 15.41 -6.84 8.63
C SER A 108 16.03 -7.73 7.54
N GLU A 109 17.34 -7.96 7.59
CA GLU A 109 17.99 -8.86 6.63
C GLU A 109 17.56 -10.32 6.82
N ALA A 110 17.28 -10.73 8.06
CA ALA A 110 16.72 -12.06 8.34
C ALA A 110 15.37 -12.25 7.62
N HIS A 111 14.51 -11.24 7.64
CA HIS A 111 13.24 -11.28 6.90
C HIS A 111 13.47 -11.23 5.37
N SER A 112 14.42 -10.45 4.88
CA SER A 112 14.78 -10.40 3.46
C SER A 112 15.20 -11.79 2.93
N LEU A 113 16.07 -12.47 3.68
CA LEU A 113 16.52 -13.82 3.34
C LEU A 113 15.38 -14.84 3.37
N ALA A 114 14.47 -14.75 4.35
CA ALA A 114 13.32 -15.65 4.45
C ALA A 114 12.28 -15.41 3.35
N ASN A 115 12.00 -14.14 3.01
CA ASN A 115 10.93 -13.75 2.10
C ASN A 115 11.35 -13.82 0.62
N VAL A 116 12.48 -13.20 0.28
CA VAL A 116 12.94 -13.07 -1.11
C VAL A 116 14.29 -13.74 -1.40
N ARG A 117 14.90 -14.39 -0.38
CA ARG A 117 16.19 -15.10 -0.44
C ARG A 117 17.33 -14.22 -0.92
N LYS A 118 17.32 -12.94 -0.55
CA LYS A 118 18.35 -11.96 -0.92
C LYS A 118 18.83 -11.18 0.29
N THR A 119 20.13 -10.86 0.31
CA THR A 119 20.71 -9.90 1.25
C THR A 119 20.31 -8.47 0.87
N HIS A 120 20.53 -7.49 1.77
CA HIS A 120 20.32 -6.07 1.47
C HIS A 120 21.10 -5.64 0.23
N SER A 121 22.38 -6.01 0.11
CA SER A 121 23.21 -5.68 -1.06
C SER A 121 22.63 -6.22 -2.37
N GLN A 122 22.11 -7.44 -2.35
CA GLN A 122 21.47 -8.05 -3.51
C GLN A 122 20.15 -7.37 -3.87
N MET A 123 19.37 -6.93 -2.84
CA MET A 123 18.12 -6.18 -3.08
C MET A 123 18.39 -4.80 -3.68
N ILE A 124 19.42 -4.09 -3.20
CA ILE A 124 19.81 -2.79 -3.77
C ILE A 124 20.34 -2.95 -5.20
N ALA A 125 21.07 -4.02 -5.50
CA ALA A 125 21.52 -4.31 -6.87
C ALA A 125 20.33 -4.60 -7.81
N GLU A 126 19.34 -5.37 -7.36
CA GLU A 126 18.09 -5.61 -8.08
C GLU A 126 17.31 -4.30 -8.31
N LEU A 127 17.19 -3.47 -7.26
CA LEU A 127 16.51 -2.18 -7.34
C LEU A 127 17.17 -1.27 -8.40
N LYS A 128 18.49 -1.19 -8.44
CA LYS A 128 19.24 -0.44 -9.47
C LYS A 128 18.91 -0.94 -10.88
N ALA A 129 18.91 -2.26 -11.08
CA ALA A 129 18.56 -2.85 -12.38
C ALA A 129 17.11 -2.54 -12.81
N VAL A 130 16.16 -2.52 -11.84
CA VAL A 130 14.78 -2.08 -12.09
C VAL A 130 14.75 -0.61 -12.46
N MET A 131 15.45 0.26 -11.72
CA MET A 131 15.48 1.70 -11.99
C MET A 131 16.09 2.03 -13.37
N ASP A 132 17.15 1.33 -13.77
CA ASP A 132 17.74 1.51 -15.11
C ASP A 132 16.72 1.15 -16.20
N HIS A 133 15.95 0.08 -16.01
CA HIS A 133 14.91 -0.33 -16.95
C HIS A 133 13.72 0.66 -16.98
N VAL A 134 13.28 1.15 -15.83
CA VAL A 134 12.20 2.15 -15.73
C VAL A 134 12.62 3.46 -16.38
N ARG A 135 13.86 3.92 -16.18
CA ARG A 135 14.38 5.14 -16.82
C ARG A 135 14.36 5.01 -18.35
N ALA A 136 14.87 3.90 -18.89
CA ALA A 136 14.85 3.66 -20.33
C ALA A 136 13.42 3.59 -20.90
N HIS A 137 12.47 3.03 -20.13
CA HIS A 137 11.06 3.04 -20.50
C HIS A 137 10.50 4.47 -20.51
N ASN A 138 10.77 5.25 -19.48
CA ASN A 138 10.24 6.61 -19.29
C ASN A 138 10.74 7.61 -20.34
N GLU A 139 11.93 7.37 -20.93
CA GLU A 139 12.45 8.18 -22.06
C GLU A 139 11.53 8.12 -23.30
N GLN A 140 10.77 7.04 -23.45
CA GLN A 140 9.88 6.81 -24.59
C GLN A 140 8.39 6.86 -24.23
N ALA A 141 8.06 6.93 -22.95
CA ALA A 141 6.70 6.87 -22.47
C ALA A 141 6.01 8.23 -22.51
N THR A 142 4.74 8.27 -22.88
CA THR A 142 3.89 9.47 -22.80
C THR A 142 3.70 9.94 -21.35
N TYR A 143 3.63 8.99 -20.43
CA TYR A 143 3.50 9.22 -18.99
C TYR A 143 4.58 8.41 -18.26
N PRO A 144 5.42 9.08 -17.44
CA PRO A 144 6.46 8.39 -16.70
C PRO A 144 5.86 7.49 -15.63
N VAL A 145 6.40 6.29 -15.49
CA VAL A 145 6.08 5.35 -14.41
C VAL A 145 6.92 5.70 -13.20
N SER A 146 6.31 5.81 -12.03
CA SER A 146 7.01 6.03 -10.76
C SER A 146 7.33 4.71 -10.05
N VAL A 147 8.37 4.75 -9.23
CA VAL A 147 8.85 3.59 -8.44
C VAL A 147 8.84 3.94 -6.96
N GLU A 148 8.13 3.14 -6.18
CA GLU A 148 8.13 3.20 -4.73
C GLU A 148 8.80 1.97 -4.14
N VAL A 149 9.57 2.18 -3.07
CA VAL A 149 10.05 1.11 -2.19
C VAL A 149 9.28 1.16 -0.88
N GLY A 150 8.59 0.06 -0.54
CA GLY A 150 8.06 -0.16 0.80
C GLY A 150 9.12 -0.85 1.66
N LEU A 151 9.66 -0.16 2.69
CA LEU A 151 10.57 -0.77 3.66
C LEU A 151 9.79 -1.61 4.66
N SER A 152 9.69 -2.91 4.38
CA SER A 152 9.05 -3.90 5.26
C SER A 152 9.80 -4.04 6.58
N THR A 153 9.10 -4.42 7.65
CA THR A 153 9.67 -4.65 9.00
C THR A 153 10.40 -3.46 9.60
N ALA A 154 10.07 -2.23 9.18
CA ALA A 154 10.75 -1.01 9.63
C ALA A 154 10.59 -0.73 11.16
N PHE A 155 9.55 -1.26 11.78
CA PHE A 155 9.21 -1.04 13.19
C PHE A 155 9.47 -2.25 14.08
N GLY A 156 9.95 -3.35 13.50
CA GLY A 156 10.24 -4.59 14.20
C GLY A 156 9.99 -5.81 13.30
N CYS A 157 10.60 -6.93 13.64
CA CYS A 157 10.59 -8.15 12.85
C CYS A 157 10.37 -9.37 13.74
N THR A 158 9.49 -10.29 13.34
CA THR A 158 9.23 -11.52 14.09
C THR A 158 10.41 -12.51 14.06
N LEU A 159 11.32 -12.37 13.09
CA LEU A 159 12.51 -13.22 12.96
C LEU A 159 13.73 -12.61 13.66
N GLN A 160 13.91 -11.28 13.55
CA GLN A 160 15.08 -10.57 14.09
C GLN A 160 14.79 -9.95 15.46
N GLY A 161 13.51 -9.65 15.76
CA GLY A 161 13.11 -8.86 16.92
C GLY A 161 13.23 -7.36 16.63
N HIS A 162 14.05 -6.68 17.41
CA HIS A 162 14.32 -5.26 17.26
C HIS A 162 15.04 -4.95 15.93
N VAL A 163 14.57 -3.94 15.22
CA VAL A 163 15.20 -3.39 14.02
C VAL A 163 15.65 -1.96 14.37
N PRO A 164 16.98 -1.67 14.38
CA PRO A 164 17.47 -0.34 14.72
C PRO A 164 16.98 0.73 13.74
N GLU A 165 16.52 1.87 14.26
CA GLU A 165 16.03 2.98 13.42
C GLU A 165 17.12 3.49 12.47
N ASP A 166 18.40 3.48 12.90
CA ASP A 166 19.54 3.85 12.05
C ASP A 166 19.71 2.92 10.83
N ASP A 167 19.45 1.63 11.00
CA ASP A 167 19.52 0.68 9.89
C ASP A 167 18.37 0.91 8.87
N VAL A 168 17.17 1.24 9.36
CA VAL A 168 16.04 1.62 8.51
C VAL A 168 16.37 2.85 7.67
N ILE A 169 16.87 3.90 8.30
CA ILE A 169 17.21 5.15 7.62
C ILE A 169 18.37 4.95 6.64
N ARG A 170 19.41 4.22 7.04
CA ARG A 170 20.54 3.89 6.14
C ARG A 170 20.07 3.13 4.90
N LEU A 171 19.15 2.19 5.05
CA LEU A 171 18.58 1.44 3.92
C LEU A 171 17.67 2.34 3.07
N ALA A 172 16.92 3.24 3.68
CA ALA A 172 16.10 4.23 2.98
C ALA A 172 16.96 5.13 2.07
N HIS A 173 18.09 5.62 2.57
CA HIS A 173 19.08 6.35 1.76
C HIS A 173 19.59 5.51 0.57
N ALA A 174 19.97 4.26 0.81
CA ALA A 174 20.45 3.39 -0.26
C ALA A 174 19.39 3.16 -1.35
N CYS A 175 18.10 3.10 -0.99
CA CYS A 175 17.00 3.03 -1.93
C CYS A 175 16.83 4.35 -2.71
N ALA A 176 16.85 5.49 -2.03
CA ALA A 176 16.77 6.81 -2.68
C ALA A 176 17.96 7.06 -3.64
N GLU A 177 19.18 6.68 -3.24
CA GLU A 177 20.38 6.74 -4.08
C GLU A 177 20.31 5.82 -5.31
N ALA A 178 19.57 4.71 -5.24
CA ALA A 178 19.28 3.89 -6.40
C ALA A 178 18.35 4.59 -7.40
N GLY A 179 17.68 5.68 -6.98
CA GLY A 179 16.91 6.59 -7.83
C GLY A 179 15.41 6.37 -7.80
N VAL A 180 14.87 5.71 -6.75
CA VAL A 180 13.41 5.57 -6.58
C VAL A 180 12.76 6.92 -6.30
N ASP A 181 11.49 7.04 -6.65
CA ASP A 181 10.73 8.28 -6.44
C ASP A 181 10.33 8.41 -4.97
N GLU A 182 9.95 7.31 -4.31
CA GLU A 182 9.45 7.31 -2.94
C GLU A 182 9.96 6.10 -2.13
N VAL A 183 10.20 6.32 -0.84
CA VAL A 183 10.52 5.28 0.14
C VAL A 183 9.52 5.36 1.30
N GLY A 184 8.60 4.41 1.35
CA GLY A 184 7.62 4.26 2.42
C GLY A 184 8.12 3.33 3.54
N LEU A 185 7.48 3.39 4.71
CA LEU A 185 7.77 2.51 5.84
C LEU A 185 6.56 1.63 6.17
N SER A 186 6.82 0.33 6.38
CA SER A 186 5.76 -0.64 6.65
C SER A 186 5.92 -1.31 8.03
N ASP A 187 4.84 -1.31 8.80
CA ASP A 187 4.69 -2.09 10.04
C ASP A 187 4.21 -3.51 9.74
N THR A 188 4.98 -4.24 8.95
CA THR A 188 4.65 -5.59 8.42
C THR A 188 4.20 -6.58 9.50
N THR A 189 4.69 -6.40 10.73
CA THR A 189 4.46 -7.33 11.84
C THR A 189 3.52 -6.79 12.91
N GLY A 190 3.01 -5.57 12.72
CA GLY A 190 2.16 -4.88 13.68
C GLY A 190 2.85 -4.64 15.03
N MET A 191 4.15 -4.38 15.04
CA MET A 191 4.96 -4.12 16.23
C MET A 191 5.16 -2.65 16.54
N ALA A 192 4.74 -1.77 15.62
CA ALA A 192 4.86 -0.32 15.78
C ALA A 192 3.98 0.23 16.92
N ASN A 193 4.44 1.34 17.49
CA ASN A 193 3.65 2.18 18.36
C ASN A 193 3.74 3.66 17.93
N PRO A 194 2.75 4.51 18.30
CA PRO A 194 2.68 5.88 17.80
C PRO A 194 3.94 6.73 18.06
N ALA A 195 4.59 6.55 19.19
CA ALA A 195 5.82 7.30 19.51
C ALA A 195 6.97 6.92 18.59
N GLN A 196 7.15 5.64 18.30
CA GLN A 196 8.16 5.14 17.35
C GLN A 196 7.83 5.58 15.92
N VAL A 197 6.58 5.47 15.49
CA VAL A 197 6.11 5.91 14.17
C VAL A 197 6.41 7.39 13.96
N LYS A 198 6.02 8.25 14.91
CA LYS A 198 6.27 9.69 14.84
C LYS A 198 7.75 10.01 14.70
N ARG A 199 8.63 9.40 15.53
CA ARG A 199 10.08 9.62 15.45
C ARG A 199 10.64 9.20 14.10
N LEU A 200 10.33 7.98 13.66
CA LEU A 200 10.94 7.41 12.47
C LEU A 200 10.48 8.12 11.19
N PHE A 201 9.19 8.47 11.05
CA PHE A 201 8.71 9.26 9.92
C PHE A 201 9.22 10.70 9.97
N THR A 202 9.29 11.34 11.13
CA THR A 202 9.91 12.68 11.24
C THR A 202 11.35 12.65 10.74
N ARG A 203 12.12 11.65 11.14
CA ARG A 203 13.49 11.47 10.67
C ARG A 203 13.57 11.18 9.17
N LEU A 204 12.71 10.29 8.65
CA LEU A 204 12.65 9.99 7.23
C LEU A 204 12.37 11.25 6.41
N GLN A 205 11.39 12.07 6.82
CA GLN A 205 11.05 13.33 6.16
C GLN A 205 12.23 14.32 6.18
N GLN A 206 12.93 14.43 7.30
CA GLN A 206 14.09 15.33 7.43
C GLN A 206 15.26 14.91 6.55
N GLU A 207 15.51 13.61 6.44
CA GLU A 207 16.69 13.09 5.74
C GLU A 207 16.44 12.84 4.25
N LEU A 208 15.23 12.40 3.85
CA LEU A 208 14.92 12.09 2.46
C LEU A 208 14.05 13.16 1.75
N GLY A 209 13.43 14.07 2.50
CA GLY A 209 12.61 15.14 1.95
C GLY A 209 11.51 14.62 1.02
N LYS A 210 11.52 15.02 -0.24
CA LYS A 210 10.52 14.63 -1.25
C LYS A 210 10.48 13.12 -1.56
N HIS A 211 11.50 12.37 -1.18
CA HIS A 211 11.55 10.92 -1.35
C HIS A 211 10.94 10.15 -0.17
N ALA A 212 10.52 10.82 0.90
CA ALA A 212 9.79 10.18 1.98
C ALA A 212 8.37 9.85 1.50
N GLY A 213 8.02 8.57 1.52
CA GLY A 213 6.80 8.02 0.91
C GLY A 213 5.71 7.64 1.92
N ALA A 214 4.94 6.63 1.56
CA ALA A 214 3.73 6.19 2.25
C ALA A 214 3.96 5.55 3.62
N ALA A 215 2.92 5.60 4.46
CA ALA A 215 2.80 4.83 5.69
C ALA A 215 1.92 3.60 5.44
N HIS A 216 2.49 2.41 5.60
CA HIS A 216 1.78 1.14 5.53
C HIS A 216 1.72 0.52 6.93
N MET A 217 0.56 0.67 7.60
CA MET A 217 0.40 0.27 8.98
C MET A 217 -0.49 -0.96 9.12
N HIS A 218 -0.09 -1.87 10.02
CA HIS A 218 -0.89 -3.03 10.38
C HIS A 218 -1.63 -2.83 11.71
N ASN A 219 -2.84 -3.36 11.78
CA ASN A 219 -3.71 -3.29 12.96
C ASN A 219 -3.65 -4.54 13.84
N THR A 220 -2.62 -5.35 13.69
CA THR A 220 -2.44 -6.65 14.38
C THR A 220 -2.64 -6.57 15.89
N ARG A 221 -2.24 -5.44 16.53
CA ARG A 221 -2.40 -5.19 17.98
C ARG A 221 -3.33 -4.02 18.28
N GLY A 222 -4.20 -3.63 17.35
CA GLY A 222 -5.17 -2.55 17.57
C GLY A 222 -4.59 -1.14 17.55
N LEU A 223 -3.33 -0.97 17.09
CA LEU A 223 -2.67 0.36 17.06
C LEU A 223 -2.63 0.98 15.66
N GLY A 224 -3.20 0.35 14.66
CA GLY A 224 -3.08 0.78 13.27
C GLY A 224 -3.52 2.22 13.03
N LEU A 225 -4.73 2.60 13.44
CA LEU A 225 -5.23 3.98 13.29
C LEU A 225 -4.42 5.00 14.10
N ALA A 226 -4.02 4.65 15.31
CA ALA A 226 -3.17 5.52 16.13
C ALA A 226 -1.78 5.73 15.51
N ASN A 227 -1.24 4.71 14.86
CA ASN A 227 0.00 4.79 14.10
C ASN A 227 -0.15 5.65 12.83
N CYS A 228 -1.28 5.53 12.10
CA CYS A 228 -1.58 6.41 10.96
C CYS A 228 -1.70 7.88 11.39
N LEU A 229 -2.38 8.17 12.51
CA LEU A 229 -2.45 9.52 13.07
C LEU A 229 -1.04 10.06 13.40
N ALA A 230 -0.21 9.27 14.06
CA ALA A 230 1.16 9.67 14.40
C ALA A 230 2.03 9.91 13.15
N ALA A 231 1.85 9.12 12.08
CA ALA A 231 2.52 9.33 10.80
C ALA A 231 2.03 10.61 10.11
N TRP A 232 0.73 10.90 10.13
CA TRP A 232 0.16 12.14 9.61
C TRP A 232 0.71 13.37 10.33
N GLU A 233 0.77 13.34 11.66
CA GLU A 233 1.40 14.40 12.48
C GLU A 233 2.90 14.58 12.17
N ALA A 234 3.58 13.51 11.74
CA ALA A 234 4.97 13.57 11.28
C ALA A 234 5.14 14.05 9.85
N GLY A 235 4.06 14.41 9.14
CA GLY A 235 4.10 14.96 7.78
C GLY A 235 3.78 13.99 6.66
N VAL A 236 3.46 12.72 6.94
CA VAL A 236 3.03 11.75 5.91
C VAL A 236 1.68 12.16 5.31
N ARG A 237 1.54 12.00 4.00
CA ARG A 237 0.31 12.35 3.26
C ARG A 237 -0.23 11.21 2.39
N THR A 238 0.44 10.09 2.32
CA THR A 238 -0.03 8.87 1.63
C THR A 238 -0.13 7.73 2.63
N PHE A 239 -1.27 7.05 2.67
CA PHE A 239 -1.55 5.98 3.62
C PHE A 239 -2.09 4.76 2.89
N ASP A 240 -1.39 3.64 3.03
CA ASP A 240 -1.88 2.35 2.57
C ASP A 240 -2.93 1.82 3.55
N SER A 241 -4.01 1.30 2.98
CA SER A 241 -5.05 0.62 3.74
C SER A 241 -5.71 -0.48 2.91
N SER A 242 -6.40 -1.39 3.55
CA SER A 242 -7.11 -2.47 2.88
C SER A 242 -8.58 -2.46 3.26
N MET A 243 -9.46 -2.40 2.25
CA MET A 243 -10.90 -2.50 2.49
C MET A 243 -11.23 -3.73 3.34
N ALA A 244 -12.07 -3.51 4.33
CA ALA A 244 -12.48 -4.54 5.27
C ALA A 244 -11.31 -5.17 6.06
N GLY A 245 -10.15 -4.54 6.13
CA GLY A 245 -8.97 -5.08 6.81
C GLY A 245 -8.50 -6.41 6.21
N LEU A 246 -8.77 -6.65 4.92
CA LEU A 246 -8.28 -7.84 4.25
C LEU A 246 -6.76 -7.92 4.33
N GLY A 247 -6.26 -9.12 4.48
CA GLY A 247 -4.84 -9.35 4.62
C GLY A 247 -4.46 -9.59 6.08
N GLY A 248 -4.84 -10.76 6.62
CA GLY A 248 -4.37 -11.20 7.93
C GLY A 248 -2.85 -11.28 7.98
N CYS A 249 -2.26 -11.00 9.13
CA CYS A 249 -0.84 -11.24 9.32
C CYS A 249 -0.61 -12.76 9.47
N PRO A 250 0.13 -13.43 8.59
CA PRO A 250 0.40 -14.86 8.70
C PRO A 250 1.14 -15.22 10.01
N TYR A 251 1.75 -14.22 10.65
CA TYR A 251 2.47 -14.35 11.91
C TYR A 251 1.62 -13.99 13.15
N ALA A 252 0.33 -13.67 12.98
CA ALA A 252 -0.62 -13.39 14.06
C ALA A 252 -2.02 -13.90 13.67
N PRO A 253 -2.28 -15.21 13.80
CA PRO A 253 -3.58 -15.80 13.48
C PRO A 253 -4.72 -15.11 14.23
N GLY A 254 -5.78 -14.71 13.49
CA GLY A 254 -6.96 -14.05 14.05
C GLY A 254 -6.84 -12.51 14.20
N ALA A 255 -5.70 -11.91 13.87
CA ALA A 255 -5.56 -10.47 13.81
C ALA A 255 -5.90 -9.93 12.41
N SER A 256 -6.60 -8.79 12.34
CA SER A 256 -6.67 -8.01 11.09
C SER A 256 -5.24 -7.60 10.71
N GLY A 257 -4.87 -7.71 9.44
CA GLY A 257 -3.55 -7.30 8.97
C GLY A 257 -3.49 -5.79 8.76
N ASN A 258 -3.82 -5.34 7.57
CA ASN A 258 -3.83 -3.93 7.20
C ASN A 258 -4.83 -3.10 8.02
N VAL A 259 -4.56 -1.80 8.15
CA VAL A 259 -5.55 -0.83 8.59
C VAL A 259 -6.76 -0.88 7.65
N VAL A 260 -7.94 -0.82 8.23
CA VAL A 260 -9.22 -0.85 7.49
C VAL A 260 -9.42 0.48 6.77
N THR A 261 -9.66 0.44 5.46
CA THR A 261 -9.84 1.64 4.63
C THR A 261 -11.00 2.49 5.11
N GLU A 262 -12.15 1.87 5.40
CA GLU A 262 -13.35 2.54 5.87
C GLU A 262 -13.11 3.30 7.19
N ASP A 263 -12.41 2.68 8.12
CA ASP A 263 -12.12 3.28 9.43
C ASP A 263 -11.07 4.40 9.32
N LEU A 264 -10.08 4.23 8.42
CA LEU A 264 -9.06 5.24 8.16
C LEU A 264 -9.65 6.48 7.50
N VAL A 265 -10.49 6.30 6.48
CA VAL A 265 -11.20 7.39 5.81
C VAL A 265 -12.09 8.12 6.82
N PHE A 266 -12.88 7.39 7.63
CA PHE A 266 -13.71 8.00 8.65
C PHE A 266 -12.87 8.82 9.64
N MET A 267 -11.75 8.32 10.11
CA MET A 267 -10.85 9.04 11.03
C MET A 267 -10.41 10.38 10.44
N PHE A 268 -9.90 10.41 9.22
CA PHE A 268 -9.41 11.64 8.59
C PHE A 268 -10.55 12.61 8.29
N GLU A 269 -11.67 12.14 7.72
CA GLU A 269 -12.85 12.96 7.44
C GLU A 269 -13.42 13.60 8.71
N ALA A 270 -13.52 12.83 9.82
CA ALA A 270 -13.98 13.33 11.10
C ALA A 270 -13.03 14.39 11.72
N MET A 271 -11.75 14.34 11.39
CA MET A 271 -10.73 15.32 11.78
C MET A 271 -10.74 16.59 10.89
N GLY A 272 -11.56 16.63 9.83
CA GLY A 272 -11.55 17.71 8.84
C GLY A 272 -10.37 17.63 7.86
N VAL A 273 -9.78 16.46 7.70
CA VAL A 273 -8.71 16.16 6.73
C VAL A 273 -9.33 15.44 5.54
N SER A 274 -9.40 16.13 4.41
CA SER A 274 -10.05 15.59 3.20
C SER A 274 -9.28 14.41 2.62
N THR A 275 -9.99 13.30 2.36
CA THR A 275 -9.47 12.13 1.64
C THR A 275 -9.97 12.08 0.19
N GLY A 276 -11.04 12.79 -0.12
CA GLY A 276 -11.73 12.73 -1.41
C GLY A 276 -12.50 11.42 -1.62
N VAL A 277 -12.65 10.59 -0.60
CA VAL A 277 -13.29 9.25 -0.66
C VAL A 277 -14.66 9.29 0.01
N SER A 278 -15.66 8.74 -0.65
CA SER A 278 -17.03 8.62 -0.14
C SER A 278 -17.18 7.42 0.78
N LEU A 279 -17.57 7.63 2.03
CA LEU A 279 -17.86 6.55 2.97
C LEU A 279 -19.03 5.67 2.51
N ASP A 280 -20.09 6.26 1.96
CA ASP A 280 -21.21 5.50 1.39
C ASP A 280 -20.75 4.68 0.16
N GLY A 281 -19.89 5.27 -0.67
CA GLY A 281 -19.26 4.58 -1.80
C GLY A 281 -18.41 3.38 -1.33
N LEU A 282 -17.66 3.53 -0.22
CA LEU A 282 -16.91 2.42 0.37
C LEU A 282 -17.84 1.30 0.87
N MET A 283 -18.98 1.63 1.46
CA MET A 283 -19.96 0.60 1.87
C MET A 283 -20.53 -0.15 0.67
N ALA A 284 -20.78 0.53 -0.45
CA ALA A 284 -21.20 -0.12 -1.70
C ALA A 284 -20.09 -1.02 -2.27
N ALA A 285 -18.84 -0.54 -2.30
CA ALA A 285 -17.69 -1.34 -2.74
C ALA A 285 -17.45 -2.56 -1.85
N ARG A 286 -17.68 -2.43 -0.54
CA ARG A 286 -17.61 -3.54 0.42
C ARG A 286 -18.65 -4.63 0.13
N ALA A 287 -19.85 -4.27 -0.36
CA ALA A 287 -20.85 -5.25 -0.79
C ALA A 287 -20.35 -6.06 -2.00
N VAL A 288 -19.71 -5.39 -2.99
CA VAL A 288 -19.09 -6.06 -4.14
C VAL A 288 -17.95 -7.00 -3.69
N LEU A 289 -17.13 -6.56 -2.73
CA LEU A 289 -16.10 -7.42 -2.14
C LEU A 289 -16.71 -8.68 -1.50
N ARG A 290 -17.81 -8.53 -0.73
CA ARG A 290 -18.52 -9.66 -0.10
C ARG A 290 -19.05 -10.64 -1.12
N GLU A 291 -19.55 -10.18 -2.28
CA GLU A 291 -19.95 -11.07 -3.38
C GLU A 291 -18.77 -11.89 -3.92
N GLY A 292 -17.61 -11.24 -4.09
CA GLY A 292 -16.39 -11.88 -4.58
C GLY A 292 -15.72 -12.83 -3.59
N LEU A 293 -15.91 -12.60 -2.28
CA LEU A 293 -15.35 -13.34 -1.17
C LEU A 293 -16.41 -13.64 -0.10
N PRO A 294 -17.39 -14.50 -0.37
CA PRO A 294 -18.55 -14.69 0.51
C PRO A 294 -18.20 -15.26 1.89
N LYS A 295 -17.07 -15.94 2.03
CA LYS A 295 -16.64 -16.62 3.27
C LYS A 295 -15.51 -15.90 4.00
N ALA A 296 -14.85 -14.93 3.38
CA ALA A 296 -13.75 -14.22 4.02
C ALA A 296 -14.24 -13.39 5.22
N PRO A 297 -13.51 -13.36 6.33
CA PRO A 297 -13.79 -12.43 7.41
C PRO A 297 -13.54 -11.01 6.91
N LEU A 298 -14.50 -10.12 7.15
CA LEU A 298 -14.40 -8.69 6.84
C LEU A 298 -14.50 -7.92 8.15
N TYR A 299 -13.51 -7.08 8.41
CA TYR A 299 -13.39 -6.27 9.63
C TYR A 299 -13.77 -4.81 9.34
N GLY A 300 -13.90 -4.00 10.37
CA GLY A 300 -14.09 -2.55 10.28
C GLY A 300 -15.18 -2.05 11.23
N MET A 301 -14.82 -1.07 12.07
CA MET A 301 -15.72 -0.52 13.08
C MET A 301 -16.82 0.33 12.45
N VAL A 302 -16.50 1.09 11.42
CA VAL A 302 -17.50 1.91 10.68
C VAL A 302 -18.55 1.03 10.02
N ALA A 303 -18.16 -0.12 9.47
CA ALA A 303 -19.11 -1.04 8.86
C ALA A 303 -20.03 -1.73 9.87
N GLU A 304 -19.56 -1.91 11.12
CA GLU A 304 -20.34 -2.55 12.19
C GLU A 304 -21.24 -1.55 12.94
N ALA A 305 -20.69 -0.39 13.28
CA ALA A 305 -21.39 0.62 14.10
C ALA A 305 -22.24 1.60 13.26
N GLY A 306 -21.94 1.73 11.97
CA GLY A 306 -22.48 2.80 11.12
C GLY A 306 -21.81 4.15 11.40
N LEU A 307 -22.16 5.14 10.59
CA LEU A 307 -21.74 6.53 10.81
C LEU A 307 -22.54 7.17 11.96
N PRO A 308 -21.95 8.13 12.69
CA PRO A 308 -22.69 8.94 13.65
C PRO A 308 -23.90 9.61 12.97
N LYS A 309 -24.99 9.78 13.72
CA LYS A 309 -26.18 10.48 13.22
C LYS A 309 -25.79 11.88 12.71
N ASP A 310 -26.28 12.23 11.52
CA ASP A 310 -26.01 13.52 10.86
C ASP A 310 -24.49 13.78 10.64
N PHE A 311 -23.69 12.72 10.47
CA PHE A 311 -22.27 12.86 10.17
C PHE A 311 -22.06 13.59 8.85
N SER A 312 -21.31 14.68 8.91
CA SER A 312 -20.81 15.44 7.76
C SER A 312 -19.37 15.85 8.06
N PRO A 313 -18.43 15.72 7.12
CA PRO A 313 -17.08 16.22 7.32
C PRO A 313 -17.10 17.73 7.62
N PRO A 314 -16.23 18.24 8.51
CA PRO A 314 -16.23 19.66 8.91
C PRO A 314 -15.99 20.68 7.78
N TYR A 315 -15.53 20.22 6.61
CA TYR A 315 -15.27 21.06 5.42
C TYR A 315 -16.35 20.89 4.34
N ALA A 316 -17.36 20.05 4.55
CA ALA A 316 -18.42 19.76 3.58
C ALA A 316 -19.47 20.87 3.52
#